data_eac5ee077d1a9ff0a5c4b4d1575e90f3
#
_entry.id   eac5ee077d1a9ff0a5c4b4d1575e90f3
#
_cell.length_a   1.000
_cell.length_b   1.000
_cell.length_c   1.000
_cell.angle_alpha   90.00
_cell.angle_beta   90.00
_cell.angle_gamma   90.00
#
_symmetry.space_group_name_H-M   'P 1'
#
loop_
_entity.id
_entity.type
_entity.pdbx_description
1 polymer ?
#
loop_
_entity_poly.entity_id
_entity_poly.type
_entity_poly.pdbx_seq_one_letter_code
_entity_poly.pdbx_strand_id
1 'polypeptide(L)'
;KAVGERLMDSGDLEKERGITILAKPTSVMWKDVRMNIIDTPGHADFGGEVERVLGMTDGVILLVDAAEGPMPQTKFVLGKALKQGLRPIVVINKIDRPDGRPKEVIDEVFDLFVSLDATDEQLDFPILYASGRAGWCAKELEDPRENLHPLLDLILEHVSEPKVDKERPFAMLV
;
A
#
# COMPACT_ATOMS: atom_id res chain seq x y z
N LYS A 1 18.51 -1.84 19.90
CA LYS A 1 18.39 -0.40 19.58
C LYS A 1 16.93 -0.17 19.20
N ALA A 2 16.24 0.73 19.91
CA ALA A 2 14.89 1.13 19.54
C ALA A 2 14.95 1.69 18.11
N VAL A 3 14.20 1.11 17.20
CA VAL A 3 14.01 1.64 15.86
C VAL A 3 13.16 2.89 16.03
N GLY A 4 13.69 4.06 15.63
CA GLY A 4 12.97 5.33 15.77
C GLY A 4 11.66 5.28 14.97
N GLU A 5 10.60 5.87 15.52
CA GLU A 5 9.35 6.05 14.79
C GLU A 5 9.61 6.87 13.51
N ARG A 6 9.00 6.48 12.38
CA ARG A 6 9.09 7.15 11.06
C ARG A 6 10.51 7.27 10.49
N LEU A 7 11.23 6.16 10.46
CA LEU A 7 12.59 6.11 9.92
C LEU A 7 12.73 6.67 8.49
N MET A 8 11.71 6.54 7.68
CA MET A 8 11.70 7.00 6.28
C MET A 8 11.42 8.50 6.15
N ASP A 9 10.66 9.11 7.06
CA ASP A 9 10.34 10.54 7.06
C ASP A 9 11.50 11.37 7.64
N SER A 10 12.55 11.59 6.85
CA SER A 10 13.76 12.25 7.29
C SER A 10 13.77 13.78 7.13
N GLY A 11 12.86 14.32 6.33
CA GLY A 11 12.72 15.76 6.08
C GLY A 11 12.23 16.54 7.31
N ASP A 12 12.77 17.76 7.53
CA ASP A 12 12.38 18.56 8.69
C ASP A 12 10.90 18.92 8.70
N LEU A 13 10.32 19.26 7.54
CA LEU A 13 8.88 19.53 7.39
C LEU A 13 8.02 18.28 7.59
N GLU A 14 8.49 17.11 7.18
CA GLU A 14 7.80 15.82 7.40
C GLU A 14 7.74 15.48 8.89
N LYS A 15 8.84 15.71 9.61
CA LYS A 15 8.92 15.52 11.06
C LYS A 15 8.03 16.50 11.82
N GLU A 16 8.02 17.77 11.40
CA GLU A 16 7.21 18.82 12.01
C GLU A 16 5.71 18.57 11.82
N ARG A 17 5.30 18.27 10.58
CA ARG A 17 3.88 18.06 10.23
C ARG A 17 3.39 16.64 10.51
N GLY A 18 4.30 15.70 10.67
CA GLY A 18 3.98 14.30 10.90
C GLY A 18 3.32 13.57 9.72
N ILE A 19 3.61 14.00 8.49
CA ILE A 19 3.10 13.42 7.25
C ILE A 19 4.23 13.20 6.26
N THR A 20 4.10 12.19 5.40
CA THR A 20 5.01 11.97 4.27
C THR A 20 4.72 13.01 3.19
N ILE A 21 5.74 13.74 2.75
CA ILE A 21 5.65 14.75 1.68
C ILE A 21 6.23 14.22 0.38
N LEU A 22 7.42 13.62 0.44
CA LEU A 22 8.10 13.03 -0.71
C LEU A 22 8.06 11.51 -0.65
N ALA A 23 7.86 10.87 -1.79
CA ALA A 23 7.94 9.42 -1.89
C ALA A 23 9.35 8.91 -1.61
N LYS A 24 9.45 7.81 -0.87
CA LYS A 24 10.73 7.22 -0.44
C LYS A 24 10.81 5.75 -0.78
N PRO A 25 11.78 5.37 -1.64
CA PRO A 25 11.98 3.98 -1.97
C PRO A 25 12.78 3.24 -0.89
N THR A 26 12.40 2.01 -0.63
CA THR A 26 13.19 1.04 0.13
C THR A 26 13.20 -0.29 -0.59
N SER A 27 14.29 -1.07 -0.49
CA SER A 27 14.40 -2.38 -1.13
C SER A 27 14.42 -3.50 -0.09
N VAL A 28 13.65 -4.53 -0.34
CA VAL A 28 13.58 -5.75 0.49
C VAL A 28 13.86 -6.96 -0.38
N MET A 29 14.69 -7.87 0.10
CA MET A 29 14.89 -9.18 -0.53
C MET A 29 13.98 -10.21 0.13
N TRP A 30 13.13 -10.87 -0.66
CA TRP A 30 12.25 -11.93 -0.18
C TRP A 30 12.21 -13.09 -1.18
N LYS A 31 12.54 -14.30 -0.75
CA LYS A 31 12.60 -15.52 -1.60
C LYS A 31 13.31 -15.26 -2.94
N ASP A 32 14.52 -14.70 -2.88
CA ASP A 32 15.37 -14.35 -4.02
C ASP A 32 14.79 -13.28 -4.99
N VAL A 33 13.66 -12.66 -4.65
CA VAL A 33 13.09 -11.54 -5.39
C VAL A 33 13.38 -10.23 -4.67
N ARG A 34 13.85 -9.24 -5.42
CA ARG A 34 14.01 -7.86 -4.90
C ARG A 34 12.70 -7.11 -5.09
N MET A 35 12.09 -6.70 -4.01
CA MET A 35 10.92 -5.81 -4.00
C MET A 35 11.36 -4.39 -3.66
N ASN A 36 10.97 -3.43 -4.48
CA ASN A 36 11.16 -2.01 -4.20
C ASN A 36 9.83 -1.46 -3.70
N ILE A 37 9.79 -1.09 -2.43
CA ILE A 37 8.62 -0.54 -1.76
C ILE A 37 8.76 0.97 -1.75
N ILE A 38 7.76 1.70 -2.23
CA ILE A 38 7.75 3.15 -2.26
C ILE A 38 6.69 3.63 -1.27
N ASP A 39 7.13 4.28 -0.20
CA ASP A 39 6.24 4.99 0.71
C ASP A 39 5.76 6.27 0.02
N THR A 40 4.44 6.37 -0.16
CA THR A 40 3.80 7.38 -1.00
C THR A 40 2.97 8.34 -0.15
N PRO A 41 3.07 9.67 -0.37
CA PRO A 41 2.19 10.61 0.29
C PRO A 41 0.71 10.26 0.06
N GLY A 42 -0.08 10.30 1.14
CA GLY A 42 -1.52 10.07 1.04
C GLY A 42 -2.34 11.35 0.83
N HIS A 43 -1.75 12.53 1.00
CA HIS A 43 -2.47 13.80 0.99
C HIS A 43 -2.71 14.32 -0.43
N ALA A 44 -3.92 14.83 -0.70
CA ALA A 44 -4.31 15.34 -2.02
C ALA A 44 -3.45 16.51 -2.52
N ASP A 45 -2.86 17.30 -1.61
CA ASP A 45 -1.96 18.42 -1.95
C ASP A 45 -0.69 17.96 -2.68
N PHE A 46 -0.33 16.67 -2.55
CA PHE A 46 0.83 16.05 -3.20
C PHE A 46 0.44 15.18 -4.41
N GLY A 47 -0.67 15.51 -5.07
CA GLY A 47 -1.23 14.73 -6.17
C GLY A 47 -0.26 14.45 -7.32
N GLY A 48 0.61 15.39 -7.66
CA GLY A 48 1.65 15.21 -8.69
C GLY A 48 2.68 14.14 -8.30
N GLU A 49 3.10 14.11 -7.02
CA GLU A 49 4.01 13.09 -6.51
C GLU A 49 3.35 11.71 -6.51
N VAL A 50 2.08 11.63 -6.11
CA VAL A 50 1.29 10.38 -6.15
C VAL A 50 1.21 9.83 -7.57
N GLU A 51 0.86 10.68 -8.56
CA GLU A 51 0.78 10.25 -9.97
C GLU A 51 2.14 9.78 -10.51
N ARG A 52 3.21 10.50 -10.20
CA ARG A 52 4.57 10.14 -10.60
C ARG A 52 4.96 8.75 -10.06
N VAL A 53 4.69 8.51 -8.79
CA VAL A 53 5.01 7.23 -8.14
C VAL A 53 4.17 6.09 -8.71
N LEU A 54 2.86 6.26 -8.81
CA LEU A 54 1.97 5.23 -9.35
C LEU A 54 2.34 4.84 -10.78
N GLY A 55 2.81 5.80 -11.60
CA GLY A 55 3.29 5.53 -12.95
C GLY A 55 4.55 4.66 -13.05
N MET A 56 5.26 4.45 -11.92
CA MET A 56 6.48 3.64 -11.84
C MET A 56 6.30 2.33 -11.08
N THR A 57 5.09 2.05 -10.58
CA THR A 57 4.82 0.88 -9.74
C THR A 57 4.05 -0.20 -10.49
N ASP A 58 4.30 -1.45 -10.15
CA ASP A 58 3.64 -2.63 -10.71
C ASP A 58 2.45 -3.08 -9.86
N GLY A 59 2.36 -2.62 -8.61
CA GLY A 59 1.29 -2.93 -7.69
C GLY A 59 1.12 -1.88 -6.60
N VAL A 60 0.01 -1.95 -5.87
CA VAL A 60 -0.35 -1.02 -4.80
C VAL A 60 -0.80 -1.78 -3.57
N ILE A 61 -0.31 -1.36 -2.42
CA ILE A 61 -0.84 -1.76 -1.12
C ILE A 61 -1.68 -0.60 -0.58
N LEU A 62 -2.98 -0.83 -0.42
CA LEU A 62 -3.90 0.13 0.16
C LEU A 62 -4.02 -0.12 1.66
N LEU A 63 -3.48 0.78 2.47
CA LEU A 63 -3.60 0.72 3.92
C LEU A 63 -4.87 1.44 4.38
N VAL A 64 -5.71 0.74 5.15
CA VAL A 64 -6.95 1.30 5.72
C VAL A 64 -6.95 1.06 7.23
N ASP A 65 -7.28 2.08 8.00
CA ASP A 65 -7.41 1.97 9.47
C ASP A 65 -8.65 1.15 9.82
N ALA A 66 -8.49 0.14 10.68
CA ALA A 66 -9.57 -0.76 11.10
C ALA A 66 -10.71 -0.08 11.85
N ALA A 67 -10.49 1.09 12.43
CA ALA A 67 -11.51 1.86 13.15
C ALA A 67 -12.10 2.99 12.30
N GLU A 68 -11.26 3.73 11.57
CA GLU A 68 -11.68 4.91 10.80
C GLU A 68 -12.25 4.56 9.43
N GLY A 69 -11.78 3.46 8.83
CA GLY A 69 -12.16 3.10 7.47
C GLY A 69 -11.46 3.94 6.39
N PRO A 70 -11.93 3.90 5.14
CA PRO A 70 -11.34 4.65 4.04
C PRO A 70 -11.60 6.15 4.18
N MET A 71 -10.51 6.93 4.18
CA MET A 71 -10.53 8.38 4.30
C MET A 71 -10.58 9.07 2.91
N PRO A 72 -10.88 10.38 2.81
CA PRO A 72 -10.86 11.10 1.53
C PRO A 72 -9.55 10.96 0.75
N GLN A 73 -8.40 10.93 1.45
CA GLN A 73 -7.09 10.70 0.85
C GLN A 73 -6.99 9.30 0.24
N THR A 74 -7.56 8.30 0.91
CA THR A 74 -7.64 6.92 0.40
C THR A 74 -8.38 6.89 -0.94
N LYS A 75 -9.52 7.56 -1.02
CA LYS A 75 -10.32 7.68 -2.26
C LYS A 75 -9.52 8.30 -3.39
N PHE A 76 -8.79 9.38 -3.10
CA PHE A 76 -7.98 10.08 -4.10
C PHE A 76 -6.88 9.17 -4.68
N VAL A 77 -6.06 8.56 -3.81
CA VAL A 77 -4.94 7.69 -4.25
C VAL A 77 -5.46 6.45 -4.94
N LEU A 78 -6.48 5.80 -4.38
CA LEU A 78 -7.10 4.61 -4.97
C LEU A 78 -7.65 4.91 -6.37
N GLY A 79 -8.38 6.01 -6.55
CA GLY A 79 -8.92 6.39 -7.85
C GLY A 79 -7.85 6.59 -8.92
N LYS A 80 -6.67 7.10 -8.54
CA LYS A 80 -5.52 7.19 -9.44
C LYS A 80 -4.93 5.82 -9.79
N ALA A 81 -4.77 4.95 -8.79
CA ALA A 81 -4.25 3.60 -8.98
C ALA A 81 -5.15 2.74 -9.89
N LEU A 82 -6.47 2.76 -9.67
CA LEU A 82 -7.44 2.02 -10.46
C LEU A 82 -7.46 2.48 -11.93
N LYS A 83 -7.38 3.80 -12.19
CA LYS A 83 -7.29 4.35 -13.56
C LYS A 83 -6.04 3.93 -14.31
N GLN A 84 -4.97 3.60 -13.62
CA GLN A 84 -3.74 3.05 -14.21
C GLN A 84 -3.80 1.54 -14.41
N GLY A 85 -4.91 0.89 -14.06
CA GLY A 85 -5.10 -0.55 -14.19
C GLY A 85 -4.39 -1.36 -13.10
N LEU A 86 -3.92 -0.72 -12.02
CA LEU A 86 -3.30 -1.43 -10.91
C LEU A 86 -4.34 -2.24 -10.14
N ARG A 87 -3.91 -3.38 -9.60
CA ARG A 87 -4.72 -4.29 -8.78
C ARG A 87 -4.25 -4.17 -7.33
N PRO A 88 -4.99 -3.44 -6.46
CA PRO A 88 -4.57 -3.22 -5.09
C PRO A 88 -4.63 -4.49 -4.23
N ILE A 89 -3.69 -4.60 -3.28
CA ILE A 89 -3.79 -5.44 -2.09
C ILE A 89 -4.34 -4.56 -0.98
N VAL A 90 -5.41 -4.97 -0.32
CA VAL A 90 -6.00 -4.22 0.79
C VAL A 90 -5.45 -4.73 2.11
N VAL A 91 -4.94 -3.84 2.95
CA VAL A 91 -4.45 -4.16 4.29
C VAL A 91 -5.25 -3.35 5.32
N ILE A 92 -6.06 -4.05 6.10
CA ILE A 92 -6.79 -3.46 7.24
C ILE A 92 -5.81 -3.39 8.40
N ASN A 93 -5.26 -2.21 8.61
CA ASN A 93 -4.21 -1.94 9.59
C ASN A 93 -4.78 -1.47 10.93
N LYS A 94 -3.96 -1.51 11.97
CA LYS A 94 -4.31 -1.15 13.36
C LYS A 94 -5.42 -2.03 13.93
N ILE A 95 -5.43 -3.31 13.55
CA ILE A 95 -6.44 -4.29 13.99
C ILE A 95 -6.39 -4.54 15.52
N ASP A 96 -5.32 -4.12 16.16
CA ASP A 96 -5.12 -4.15 17.60
C ASP A 96 -5.86 -3.04 18.37
N ARG A 97 -6.48 -2.08 17.66
CA ARG A 97 -7.31 -1.04 18.29
C ARG A 97 -8.60 -1.65 18.87
N PRO A 98 -8.99 -1.22 20.09
CA PRO A 98 -10.22 -1.74 20.73
C PRO A 98 -11.52 -1.27 20.04
N ASP A 99 -11.46 -0.17 19.28
CA ASP A 99 -12.56 0.40 18.50
C ASP A 99 -12.57 -0.06 17.04
N GLY A 100 -11.75 -1.08 16.70
CA GLY A 100 -11.68 -1.66 15.38
C GLY A 100 -12.98 -2.35 14.96
N ARG A 101 -13.42 -2.10 13.71
CA ARG A 101 -14.62 -2.67 13.08
C ARG A 101 -14.28 -3.24 11.67
N PRO A 102 -13.37 -4.22 11.59
CA PRO A 102 -12.78 -4.64 10.33
C PRO A 102 -13.78 -5.12 9.29
N LYS A 103 -14.85 -5.78 9.69
CA LYS A 103 -15.89 -6.28 8.75
C LYS A 103 -16.61 -5.12 8.06
N GLU A 104 -17.03 -4.11 8.81
CA GLU A 104 -17.69 -2.92 8.28
C GLU A 104 -16.73 -2.12 7.39
N VAL A 105 -15.45 -2.02 7.78
CA VAL A 105 -14.43 -1.33 6.98
C VAL A 105 -14.18 -2.03 5.66
N ILE A 106 -14.23 -3.36 5.60
CA ILE A 106 -14.13 -4.10 4.34
C ILE A 106 -15.29 -3.77 3.40
N ASP A 107 -16.52 -3.72 3.93
CA ASP A 107 -17.70 -3.34 3.15
C ASP A 107 -17.57 -1.89 2.63
N GLU A 108 -17.10 -0.95 3.47
CA GLU A 108 -16.83 0.43 3.07
C GLU A 108 -15.74 0.53 1.98
N VAL A 109 -14.71 -0.29 2.07
CA VAL A 109 -13.65 -0.37 1.05
C VAL A 109 -14.21 -0.91 -0.26
N PHE A 110 -15.01 -1.97 -0.21
CA PHE A 110 -15.66 -2.53 -1.39
C PHE A 110 -16.57 -1.49 -2.08
N ASP A 111 -17.42 -0.81 -1.31
CA ASP A 111 -18.28 0.27 -1.82
C ASP A 111 -17.45 1.41 -2.43
N LEU A 112 -16.29 1.72 -1.86
CA LEU A 112 -15.37 2.71 -2.41
C LEU A 112 -14.82 2.28 -3.77
N PHE A 113 -14.40 1.02 -3.95
CA PHE A 113 -13.94 0.50 -5.24
C PHE A 113 -15.05 0.57 -6.29
N VAL A 114 -16.28 0.16 -5.94
CA VAL A 114 -17.45 0.26 -6.81
C VAL A 114 -17.72 1.73 -7.20
N SER A 115 -17.64 2.66 -6.26
CA SER A 115 -17.85 4.10 -6.51
C SER A 115 -16.80 4.74 -7.41
N LEU A 116 -15.66 4.07 -7.59
CA LEU A 116 -14.55 4.49 -8.43
C LEU A 116 -14.48 3.74 -9.76
N ASP A 117 -15.56 3.04 -10.14
CA ASP A 117 -15.68 2.26 -11.37
C ASP A 117 -14.57 1.19 -11.52
N ALA A 118 -14.20 0.54 -10.42
CA ALA A 118 -13.25 -0.57 -10.45
C ALA A 118 -13.74 -1.71 -11.35
N THR A 119 -12.83 -2.35 -12.07
CA THR A 119 -13.14 -3.54 -12.88
C THR A 119 -13.38 -4.76 -11.98
N ASP A 120 -14.02 -5.81 -12.51
CA ASP A 120 -14.25 -7.07 -11.78
C ASP A 120 -12.94 -7.65 -11.23
N GLU A 121 -11.85 -7.57 -12.01
CA GLU A 121 -10.52 -8.02 -11.58
C GLU A 121 -9.95 -7.17 -10.43
N GLN A 122 -10.29 -5.88 -10.37
CA GLN A 122 -9.88 -4.97 -9.30
C GLN A 122 -10.76 -5.13 -8.06
N LEU A 123 -12.03 -5.54 -8.21
CA LEU A 123 -12.94 -5.85 -7.12
C LEU A 123 -12.58 -7.17 -6.41
N ASP A 124 -11.88 -8.08 -7.10
CA ASP A 124 -11.34 -9.32 -6.51
C ASP A 124 -9.99 -9.06 -5.82
N PHE A 125 -9.96 -8.06 -4.93
CA PHE A 125 -8.76 -7.70 -4.21
C PHE A 125 -8.53 -8.61 -3.00
N PRO A 126 -7.28 -9.09 -2.78
CA PRO A 126 -6.93 -9.80 -1.57
C PRO A 126 -6.87 -8.87 -0.36
N ILE A 127 -7.24 -9.41 0.81
CA ILE A 127 -7.28 -8.68 2.07
C ILE A 127 -6.30 -9.31 3.06
N LEU A 128 -5.60 -8.46 3.82
CA LEU A 128 -4.84 -8.84 5.01
C LEU A 128 -5.24 -7.97 6.19
N TYR A 129 -5.17 -8.54 7.37
CA TYR A 129 -5.31 -7.84 8.65
C TYR A 129 -3.93 -7.60 9.23
N ALA A 130 -3.65 -6.42 9.75
CA ALA A 130 -2.32 -6.08 10.22
C ALA A 130 -2.31 -5.18 11.46
N SER A 131 -1.23 -5.29 12.22
CA SER A 131 -0.77 -4.26 13.12
C SER A 131 0.66 -3.88 12.72
N GLY A 132 0.79 -2.83 11.92
CA GLY A 132 2.09 -2.35 11.44
C GLY A 132 3.01 -1.94 12.59
N ARG A 133 2.45 -1.40 13.69
CA ARG A 133 3.23 -1.07 14.89
C ARG A 133 3.78 -2.30 15.58
N ALA A 134 3.02 -3.38 15.65
CA ALA A 134 3.45 -4.65 16.25
C ALA A 134 4.25 -5.54 15.29
N GLY A 135 4.29 -5.19 13.98
CA GLY A 135 5.11 -5.87 12.98
C GLY A 135 4.57 -7.21 12.50
N TRP A 136 3.25 -7.37 12.44
CA TRP A 136 2.62 -8.60 11.97
C TRP A 136 1.45 -8.34 11.02
N CYS A 137 1.13 -9.34 10.18
CA CYS A 137 -0.10 -9.42 9.41
C CYS A 137 -0.60 -10.86 9.33
N ALA A 138 -1.88 -11.02 8.99
CA ALA A 138 -2.57 -12.30 8.91
C ALA A 138 -3.61 -12.30 7.79
N LYS A 139 -3.90 -13.47 7.20
CA LYS A 139 -4.96 -13.63 6.20
C LYS A 139 -6.34 -13.64 6.84
N GLU A 140 -6.45 -14.29 8.01
CA GLU A 140 -7.68 -14.34 8.81
C GLU A 140 -7.42 -13.72 10.21
N LEU A 141 -8.49 -13.27 10.87
CA LEU A 141 -8.39 -12.63 12.18
C LEU A 141 -7.90 -13.59 13.28
N GLU A 142 -8.15 -14.88 13.10
CA GLU A 142 -7.82 -15.96 14.01
C GLU A 142 -6.40 -16.55 13.77
N ASP A 143 -5.75 -16.15 12.67
CA ASP A 143 -4.42 -16.65 12.32
C ASP A 143 -3.34 -16.17 13.31
N PRO A 144 -2.21 -16.90 13.41
CA PRO A 144 -1.06 -16.49 14.23
C PRO A 144 -0.53 -15.11 13.84
N ARG A 145 -0.27 -14.27 14.85
CA ARG A 145 0.20 -12.88 14.73
C ARG A 145 1.71 -12.81 14.93
N GLU A 146 2.49 -13.26 13.96
CA GLU A 146 3.92 -13.50 14.14
C GLU A 146 4.81 -12.45 13.45
N ASN A 147 4.54 -12.18 12.17
CA ASN A 147 5.43 -11.36 11.34
C ASN A 147 4.68 -10.82 10.09
N LEU A 148 5.43 -10.15 9.20
CA LEU A 148 4.91 -9.60 7.94
C LEU A 148 5.09 -10.55 6.73
N HIS A 149 5.51 -11.79 6.93
CA HIS A 149 5.74 -12.74 5.83
C HIS A 149 4.49 -12.95 4.96
N PRO A 150 3.26 -13.07 5.50
CA PRO A 150 2.06 -13.22 4.68
C PRO A 150 1.86 -12.07 3.69
N LEU A 151 2.23 -10.84 4.04
CA LEU A 151 2.18 -9.70 3.12
C LEU A 151 3.22 -9.82 2.02
N LEU A 152 4.46 -10.19 2.36
CA LEU A 152 5.53 -10.36 1.37
C LEU A 152 5.23 -11.51 0.40
N ASP A 153 4.66 -12.60 0.88
CA ASP A 153 4.21 -13.71 0.05
C ASP A 153 3.07 -13.28 -0.90
N LEU A 154 2.08 -12.56 -0.37
CA LEU A 154 0.95 -12.07 -1.15
C LEU A 154 1.39 -11.08 -2.24
N ILE A 155 2.38 -10.24 -1.98
CA ILE A 155 2.95 -9.34 -3.00
C ILE A 155 3.51 -10.17 -4.17
N LEU A 156 4.27 -11.24 -3.88
CA LEU A 156 4.84 -12.10 -4.93
C LEU A 156 3.76 -12.85 -5.74
N GLU A 157 2.65 -13.21 -5.10
CA GLU A 157 1.54 -13.94 -5.73
C GLU A 157 0.66 -13.01 -6.60
N HIS A 158 0.43 -11.78 -6.13
CA HIS A 158 -0.60 -10.89 -6.69
C HIS A 158 -0.05 -9.82 -7.63
N VAL A 159 1.15 -9.30 -7.37
CA VAL A 159 1.77 -8.26 -8.19
C VAL A 159 2.53 -8.90 -9.35
N SER A 160 2.21 -8.49 -10.56
CA SER A 160 2.89 -8.98 -11.76
C SER A 160 4.33 -8.46 -11.83
N GLU A 161 5.22 -9.26 -12.41
CA GLU A 161 6.58 -8.79 -12.72
C GLU A 161 6.55 -7.62 -13.70
N PRO A 162 7.52 -6.67 -13.59
CA PRO A 162 7.65 -5.57 -14.55
C PRO A 162 7.80 -6.11 -15.98
N LYS A 163 7.04 -5.56 -16.90
CA LYS A 163 7.15 -5.89 -18.33
C LYS A 163 8.39 -5.21 -18.90
N VAL A 164 9.51 -5.93 -18.93
CA VAL A 164 10.77 -5.46 -19.51
C VAL A 164 11.09 -6.20 -20.79
N ASP A 165 11.43 -5.46 -21.85
CA ASP A 165 11.97 -6.00 -23.09
C ASP A 165 13.50 -5.88 -23.04
N LYS A 166 14.16 -7.00 -22.76
CA LYS A 166 15.63 -7.08 -22.62
C LYS A 166 16.38 -6.94 -23.96
N GLU A 167 15.67 -7.09 -25.09
CA GLU A 167 16.25 -7.01 -26.43
C GLU A 167 16.24 -5.58 -27.00
N ARG A 168 15.55 -4.66 -26.34
CA ARG A 168 15.52 -3.25 -26.77
C ARG A 168 16.84 -2.54 -26.47
N PRO A 169 17.23 -1.57 -27.33
CA PRO A 169 18.36 -0.69 -27.02
C PRO A 169 18.17 0.03 -25.68
N PHE A 170 19.28 0.26 -24.98
CA PHE A 170 19.24 1.04 -23.73
C PHE A 170 18.63 2.43 -23.99
N ALA A 171 17.65 2.80 -23.17
CA ALA A 171 17.04 4.11 -23.17
C ALA A 171 16.98 4.64 -21.73
N MET A 172 17.35 5.90 -21.53
CA MET A 172 17.27 6.59 -20.26
C MET A 172 16.68 7.99 -20.47
N LEU A 173 15.68 8.32 -19.67
CA LEU A 173 15.18 9.68 -19.59
C LEU A 173 15.99 10.43 -18.53
N VAL A 174 16.55 11.59 -18.89
CA VAL A 174 17.34 12.46 -18.01
C VAL A 174 16.51 13.65 -17.58
#